data_18f15a386c2441dae074702c75d17d4f
#
_entry.id   18f15a386c2441dae074702c75d17d4f
#
_cell.length_a   1.000
_cell.length_b   1.000
_cell.length_c   1.000
_cell.angle_alpha   90.00
_cell.angle_beta   90.00
_cell.angle_gamma   90.00
#
_symmetry.space_group_name_H-M   'P 1'
#
loop_
_entity.id
_entity.type
_entity.pdbx_description
1 polymer ?
#
loop_
_entity_poly.entity_id
_entity_poly.type
_entity_poly.pdbx_seq_one_letter_code
_entity_poly.pdbx_strand_id
1 'polypeptide(L)'
;MCIRDSDYSWQWNYRKKFEDAGIMALLGTGFDPGVTSVFSAYALKHYFDEIETIDILDCNGGDHGYPFATNFNPEINLREVSAPGSYWEDGHWVEVPAMSIKREYDFPEVGMKDMYLLHHEEIESLAKNIPGVKRIRFFMTFGQSYLTHMKCLENVGMLRTDPVKVGNVEVVPIQLLKELLPDPASLGERTVGKTNIGCIFTGKKDGKEKKIYIYNVCDHQECYKEVESQAISYTTGVPAMIGAMMVVTGKWNKPGVYNVEEFDPDPYMEALNKWGLPWVVEENPVLVK
;
A
#
# COMPACT_ATOMS: atom_id res chain seq x y z
N MET A 1 6.98 -4.39 -7.86
CA MET A 1 7.49 -3.29 -8.72
C MET A 1 6.36 -2.28 -8.81
N CYS A 2 6.38 -1.28 -7.94
CA CYS A 2 5.44 -0.17 -8.04
C CYS A 2 5.83 0.63 -9.27
N ILE A 3 5.17 0.38 -10.38
CA ILE A 3 5.28 1.24 -11.55
C ILE A 3 4.36 2.41 -11.26
N ARG A 4 4.96 3.50 -10.95
CA ARG A 4 4.31 4.76 -10.68
C ARG A 4 3.96 5.48 -11.98
N ASP A 5 3.02 4.96 -12.70
CA ASP A 5 2.19 5.72 -13.61
C ASP A 5 0.75 5.43 -13.22
N SER A 6 0.59 5.61 -12.05
CA SER A 6 -0.44 5.79 -11.01
C SER A 6 -1.91 5.73 -11.41
N ASP A 7 -2.28 5.36 -12.59
CA ASP A 7 -3.61 4.88 -12.84
C ASP A 7 -3.50 3.57 -13.63
N TYR A 8 -4.24 2.58 -13.21
CA TYR A 8 -4.35 1.32 -13.96
C TYR A 8 -5.02 1.51 -15.33
N SER A 9 -5.43 2.72 -15.68
CA SER A 9 -6.12 3.04 -16.94
C SER A 9 -5.29 2.62 -18.15
N TRP A 10 -3.98 2.83 -18.09
CA TRP A 10 -3.06 2.42 -19.15
C TRP A 10 -3.01 0.89 -19.28
N GLN A 11 -2.88 0.15 -18.19
CA GLN A 11 -2.85 -1.32 -18.20
C GLN A 11 -4.21 -1.90 -18.63
N TRP A 12 -5.32 -1.34 -18.14
CA TRP A 12 -6.67 -1.77 -18.50
C TRP A 12 -6.97 -1.65 -20.00
N ASN A 13 -6.36 -0.69 -20.71
CA ASN A 13 -6.49 -0.52 -22.15
C ASN A 13 -5.96 -1.73 -22.95
N TYR A 14 -5.13 -2.58 -22.33
CA TYR A 14 -4.64 -3.80 -22.96
C TYR A 14 -5.56 -5.01 -22.75
N ARG A 15 -6.64 -4.91 -21.99
CA ARG A 15 -7.55 -6.03 -21.66
C ARG A 15 -7.93 -6.83 -22.90
N LYS A 16 -8.40 -6.18 -23.95
CA LYS A 16 -8.80 -6.83 -25.19
C LYS A 16 -7.66 -7.59 -25.89
N LYS A 17 -6.45 -7.05 -25.88
CA LYS A 17 -5.28 -7.72 -26.47
C LYS A 17 -4.91 -9.00 -25.71
N PHE A 18 -5.01 -8.98 -24.38
CA PHE A 18 -4.76 -10.14 -23.52
C PHE A 18 -5.86 -11.18 -23.68
N GLU A 19 -7.13 -10.77 -23.79
CA GLU A 19 -8.26 -11.65 -24.10
C GLU A 19 -8.06 -12.38 -25.43
N ASP A 20 -7.72 -11.65 -26.50
CA ASP A 20 -7.51 -12.19 -27.85
C ASP A 20 -6.30 -13.16 -27.89
N ALA A 21 -5.30 -12.93 -27.06
CA ALA A 21 -4.13 -13.80 -26.92
C ALA A 21 -4.39 -15.00 -25.98
N GLY A 22 -5.52 -15.06 -25.29
CA GLY A 22 -5.84 -16.12 -24.34
C GLY A 22 -4.95 -16.13 -23.08
N ILE A 23 -4.37 -14.99 -22.72
CA ILE A 23 -3.46 -14.83 -21.56
C ILE A 23 -4.01 -13.83 -20.54
N MET A 24 -3.51 -13.88 -19.32
CA MET A 24 -3.92 -13.00 -18.22
C MET A 24 -2.77 -12.12 -17.76
N ALA A 25 -3.06 -10.84 -17.50
CA ALA A 25 -2.25 -9.97 -16.68
C ALA A 25 -2.97 -9.74 -15.33
N LEU A 26 -2.24 -9.90 -14.23
CA LEU A 26 -2.72 -9.66 -12.88
C LEU A 26 -2.03 -8.40 -12.34
N LEU A 27 -2.83 -7.45 -11.90
CA LEU A 27 -2.38 -6.15 -11.40
C LEU A 27 -2.53 -6.06 -9.88
N GLY A 28 -1.63 -5.31 -9.23
CA GLY A 28 -1.69 -5.05 -7.81
C GLY A 28 -1.49 -6.33 -6.98
N THR A 29 -0.30 -6.92 -7.04
CA THR A 29 0.02 -8.17 -6.32
C THR A 29 1.04 -7.96 -5.19
N GLY A 30 1.14 -6.72 -4.67
CA GLY A 30 1.92 -6.40 -3.48
C GLY A 30 1.08 -6.54 -2.21
N PHE A 31 1.41 -5.75 -1.20
CA PHE A 31 0.53 -5.62 -0.03
C PHE A 31 -0.50 -4.51 -0.27
N ASP A 32 -0.03 -3.33 -0.51
CA ASP A 32 -0.75 -2.12 -0.92
C ASP A 32 -0.03 -1.49 -2.14
N PRO A 33 -0.59 -1.67 -3.32
CA PRO A 33 -1.80 -2.42 -3.70
C PRO A 33 -1.60 -3.94 -3.72
N GLY A 34 -2.61 -4.67 -3.31
CA GLY A 34 -2.65 -6.13 -3.41
C GLY A 34 -3.44 -6.80 -2.29
N VAL A 35 -2.81 -7.10 -1.15
CA VAL A 35 -3.50 -7.72 -0.02
C VAL A 35 -4.66 -6.86 0.47
N THR A 36 -4.51 -5.54 0.52
CA THR A 36 -5.58 -4.58 0.87
C THR A 36 -6.78 -4.69 -0.07
N SER A 37 -6.52 -4.89 -1.36
CA SER A 37 -7.56 -5.12 -2.36
C SER A 37 -8.23 -6.49 -2.19
N VAL A 38 -7.45 -7.54 -1.88
CA VAL A 38 -8.00 -8.88 -1.56
C VAL A 38 -8.81 -8.85 -0.25
N PHE A 39 -8.36 -8.11 0.78
CA PHE A 39 -9.14 -7.88 2.00
C PHE A 39 -10.49 -7.23 1.68
N SER A 40 -10.53 -6.29 0.73
CA SER A 40 -11.77 -5.64 0.30
C SER A 40 -12.74 -6.61 -0.37
N ALA A 41 -12.24 -7.46 -1.27
CA ALA A 41 -13.04 -8.51 -1.89
C ALA A 41 -13.52 -9.56 -0.86
N TYR A 42 -12.65 -9.93 0.10
CA TYR A 42 -12.98 -10.87 1.17
C TYR A 42 -14.03 -10.29 2.12
N ALA A 43 -13.89 -9.02 2.50
CA ALA A 43 -14.87 -8.33 3.32
C ALA A 43 -16.24 -8.28 2.63
N LEU A 44 -16.29 -7.91 1.34
CA LEU A 44 -17.52 -7.88 0.57
C LEU A 44 -18.18 -9.27 0.48
N LYS A 45 -17.39 -10.33 0.25
CA LYS A 45 -17.89 -11.70 0.12
C LYS A 45 -18.48 -12.26 1.42
N HIS A 46 -17.81 -12.03 2.55
CA HIS A 46 -18.11 -12.72 3.81
C HIS A 46 -18.80 -11.87 4.87
N TYR A 47 -18.56 -10.56 4.88
CA TYR A 47 -18.97 -9.70 5.98
C TYR A 47 -20.01 -8.64 5.63
N PHE A 48 -20.11 -8.26 4.35
CA PHE A 48 -20.98 -7.17 3.91
C PHE A 48 -21.85 -7.58 2.72
N ASP A 49 -23.06 -7.00 2.66
CA ASP A 49 -23.86 -6.95 1.43
C ASP A 49 -23.54 -5.66 0.65
N GLU A 50 -23.12 -4.61 1.37
CA GLU A 50 -22.74 -3.32 0.82
C GLU A 50 -21.59 -2.73 1.67
N ILE A 51 -20.45 -2.43 1.05
CA ILE A 51 -19.35 -1.66 1.68
C ILE A 51 -19.55 -0.19 1.34
N GLU A 52 -19.69 0.65 2.37
CA GLU A 52 -19.85 2.10 2.20
C GLU A 52 -18.52 2.84 2.27
N THR A 53 -17.62 2.44 3.18
CA THR A 53 -16.30 3.10 3.29
C THR A 53 -15.17 2.10 3.47
N ILE A 54 -13.99 2.47 2.96
CA ILE A 54 -12.73 1.74 3.11
C ILE A 54 -11.68 2.75 3.56
N ASP A 55 -11.11 2.56 4.75
CA ASP A 55 -9.93 3.28 5.19
C ASP A 55 -8.74 2.30 5.21
N ILE A 56 -7.79 2.49 4.32
CA ILE A 56 -6.58 1.68 4.20
C ILE A 56 -5.52 2.30 5.09
N LEU A 57 -4.94 1.51 5.98
CA LEU A 57 -3.98 1.96 6.97
C LEU A 57 -2.66 1.20 6.78
N ASP A 58 -1.61 1.90 6.38
CA ASP A 58 -0.25 1.38 6.30
C ASP A 58 0.59 1.93 7.46
N CYS A 59 0.87 1.07 8.42
CA CYS A 59 1.72 1.41 9.56
C CYS A 59 3.03 0.64 9.52
N ASN A 60 4.13 1.36 9.39
CA ASN A 60 5.45 0.87 9.71
C ASN A 60 5.91 1.44 11.05
N GLY A 61 5.85 0.62 12.11
CA GLY A 61 6.36 0.95 13.45
C GLY A 61 7.83 0.58 13.65
N GLY A 62 8.54 0.21 12.58
CA GLY A 62 9.96 -0.17 12.62
C GLY A 62 10.89 1.01 12.89
N ASP A 63 11.99 0.72 13.62
CA ASP A 63 13.11 1.64 13.87
C ASP A 63 14.39 1.01 13.32
N HIS A 64 15.00 1.65 12.33
CA HIS A 64 16.29 1.25 11.72
C HIS A 64 17.48 2.03 12.28
N GLY A 65 17.27 2.97 13.22
CA GLY A 65 18.31 3.74 13.91
C GLY A 65 18.99 4.84 13.07
N TYR A 66 18.60 5.08 11.82
CA TYR A 66 19.05 6.23 11.06
C TYR A 66 18.14 7.45 11.30
N PRO A 67 18.70 8.67 11.37
CA PRO A 67 17.89 9.89 11.44
C PRO A 67 16.91 10.03 10.27
N PHE A 68 17.34 9.57 9.08
CA PHE A 68 16.56 9.60 7.85
C PHE A 68 16.99 8.47 6.91
N ALA A 69 16.06 7.63 6.54
CA ALA A 69 16.20 6.59 5.51
C ALA A 69 14.80 6.23 4.98
N THR A 70 14.76 5.54 3.86
CA THR A 70 13.51 5.04 3.28
C THR A 70 13.53 3.51 3.27
N ASN A 71 12.40 2.87 3.51
CA ASN A 71 12.31 1.40 3.59
C ASN A 71 12.23 0.71 2.23
N PHE A 72 12.01 1.47 1.16
CA PHE A 72 11.99 1.03 -0.23
C PHE A 72 12.65 2.11 -1.11
N ASN A 73 12.55 2.00 -2.42
CA ASN A 73 13.23 2.90 -3.36
C ASN A 73 13.09 4.37 -2.94
N PRO A 74 14.21 5.06 -2.60
CA PRO A 74 14.15 6.42 -2.06
C PRO A 74 13.44 7.42 -2.98
N GLU A 75 13.70 7.36 -4.28
CA GLU A 75 13.08 8.28 -5.23
C GLU A 75 11.55 8.13 -5.25
N ILE A 76 11.05 6.88 -5.28
CA ILE A 76 9.61 6.60 -5.28
C ILE A 76 9.00 7.13 -3.98
N ASN A 77 9.55 6.75 -2.83
CA ASN A 77 9.07 7.19 -1.53
C ASN A 77 9.02 8.72 -1.39
N LEU A 78 10.12 9.40 -1.73
CA LEU A 78 10.22 10.86 -1.61
C LEU A 78 9.21 11.58 -2.52
N ARG A 79 9.01 11.09 -3.73
CA ARG A 79 8.03 11.67 -4.68
C ARG A 79 6.60 11.44 -4.24
N GLU A 80 6.29 10.26 -3.76
CA GLU A 80 4.96 9.90 -3.25
C GLU A 80 4.55 10.79 -2.07
N VAL A 81 5.41 10.92 -1.06
CA VAL A 81 5.15 11.73 0.13
C VAL A 81 5.06 13.23 -0.18
N SER A 82 5.77 13.72 -1.20
CA SER A 82 5.72 15.14 -1.61
C SER A 82 4.61 15.46 -2.62
N ALA A 83 3.92 14.45 -3.16
CA ALA A 83 2.81 14.67 -4.08
C ALA A 83 1.52 15.07 -3.33
N PRO A 84 0.59 15.79 -3.98
CA PRO A 84 -0.75 15.99 -3.44
C PRO A 84 -1.40 14.66 -3.06
N GLY A 85 -2.10 14.64 -1.92
CA GLY A 85 -2.93 13.52 -1.53
C GLY A 85 -4.25 13.54 -2.31
N SER A 86 -4.83 12.36 -2.56
CA SER A 86 -6.18 12.30 -3.09
C SER A 86 -6.91 11.06 -2.57
N TYR A 87 -8.23 11.14 -2.51
CA TYR A 87 -9.09 10.07 -2.07
C TYR A 87 -10.42 10.09 -2.81
N TRP A 88 -11.14 8.96 -2.76
CA TRP A 88 -12.46 8.84 -3.36
C TRP A 88 -13.54 9.21 -2.37
N GLU A 89 -14.48 10.08 -2.76
CA GLU A 89 -15.64 10.50 -1.97
C GLU A 89 -16.84 10.71 -2.87
N ASP A 90 -17.97 10.05 -2.58
CA ASP A 90 -19.26 10.20 -3.24
C ASP A 90 -19.20 10.26 -4.78
N GLY A 91 -18.43 9.36 -5.38
CA GLY A 91 -18.37 9.23 -6.85
C GLY A 91 -17.36 10.16 -7.52
N HIS A 92 -16.51 10.87 -6.79
CA HIS A 92 -15.49 11.75 -7.35
C HIS A 92 -14.18 11.76 -6.57
N TRP A 93 -13.11 12.19 -7.22
CA TRP A 93 -11.81 12.41 -6.58
C TRP A 93 -11.77 13.73 -5.83
N VAL A 94 -11.26 13.69 -4.61
CA VAL A 94 -10.96 14.87 -3.79
C VAL A 94 -9.45 14.98 -3.66
N GLU A 95 -8.86 16.07 -4.15
CA GLU A 95 -7.44 16.35 -4.03
C GLU A 95 -7.18 17.30 -2.85
N VAL A 96 -6.10 17.03 -2.11
CA VAL A 96 -5.67 17.83 -0.95
C VAL A 96 -4.16 18.08 -1.02
N PRO A 97 -3.65 19.16 -0.42
CA PRO A 97 -2.20 19.39 -0.36
C PRO A 97 -1.47 18.22 0.28
N ALA A 98 -0.23 17.99 -0.17
CA ALA A 98 0.63 16.93 0.38
C ALA A 98 0.68 16.98 1.92
N MET A 99 0.50 15.83 2.56
CA MET A 99 0.59 15.66 4.01
C MET A 99 -0.35 16.56 4.85
N SER A 100 -1.38 17.16 4.25
CA SER A 100 -2.27 18.12 4.94
C SER A 100 -3.28 17.50 5.87
N ILE A 101 -3.67 16.25 5.65
CA ILE A 101 -4.60 15.52 6.50
C ILE A 101 -3.82 14.53 7.36
N LYS A 102 -3.75 14.85 8.65
CA LYS A 102 -3.13 14.03 9.68
C LYS A 102 -4.21 13.40 10.56
N ARG A 103 -3.99 12.14 10.95
CA ARG A 103 -4.80 11.41 11.94
C ARG A 103 -3.89 10.67 12.90
N GLU A 104 -4.43 10.32 14.06
CA GLU A 104 -3.79 9.41 15.01
C GLU A 104 -4.60 8.11 15.05
N TYR A 105 -3.90 6.98 15.13
CA TYR A 105 -4.55 5.68 15.27
C TYR A 105 -3.72 4.77 16.20
N ASP A 106 -4.42 3.98 17.03
CA ASP A 106 -3.81 2.98 17.90
C ASP A 106 -3.77 1.64 17.16
N PHE A 107 -2.62 1.36 16.55
CA PHE A 107 -2.45 0.17 15.74
C PHE A 107 -2.21 -1.06 16.62
N PRO A 108 -2.97 -2.14 16.45
CA PRO A 108 -2.72 -3.40 17.15
C PRO A 108 -1.25 -3.82 17.07
N GLU A 109 -0.66 -4.15 18.22
CA GLU A 109 0.74 -4.57 18.40
C GLU A 109 1.83 -3.53 18.08
N VAL A 110 1.47 -2.34 17.59
CA VAL A 110 2.39 -1.23 17.29
C VAL A 110 2.16 -0.04 18.21
N GLY A 111 0.89 0.21 18.60
CA GLY A 111 0.50 1.33 19.44
C GLY A 111 0.18 2.61 18.64
N MET A 112 0.03 3.71 19.37
CA MET A 112 -0.40 5.01 18.82
C MET A 112 0.62 5.57 17.83
N LYS A 113 0.17 5.89 16.61
CA LYS A 113 0.99 6.50 15.56
C LYS A 113 0.23 7.62 14.85
N ASP A 114 1.01 8.61 14.43
CA ASP A 114 0.57 9.61 13.47
C ASP A 114 0.57 9.01 12.06
N MET A 115 -0.51 9.19 11.33
CA MET A 115 -0.63 8.80 9.93
C MET A 115 -1.16 9.95 9.07
N TYR A 116 -0.80 9.94 7.80
CA TYR A 116 -1.09 11.00 6.85
C TYR A 116 -1.77 10.46 5.62
N LEU A 117 -2.78 11.20 5.12
CA LEU A 117 -3.48 10.84 3.90
C LEU A 117 -2.57 11.07 2.69
N LEU A 118 -2.45 10.04 1.88
CA LEU A 118 -1.75 10.05 0.59
C LEU A 118 -2.70 9.58 -0.52
N HIS A 119 -2.32 9.84 -1.76
CA HIS A 119 -2.87 9.09 -2.89
C HIS A 119 -2.18 7.72 -2.97
N HIS A 120 -2.96 6.67 -3.25
CA HIS A 120 -2.39 5.34 -3.49
C HIS A 120 -3.20 4.59 -4.56
N GLU A 121 -2.53 3.75 -5.35
CA GLU A 121 -3.07 3.20 -6.59
C GLU A 121 -4.30 2.30 -6.38
N GLU A 122 -4.39 1.55 -5.29
CA GLU A 122 -5.55 0.67 -5.05
C GLU A 122 -6.86 1.43 -4.90
N ILE A 123 -6.83 2.72 -4.54
CA ILE A 123 -8.06 3.53 -4.46
C ILE A 123 -8.77 3.53 -5.81
N GLU A 124 -8.01 3.59 -6.92
CA GLU A 124 -8.57 3.63 -8.26
C GLU A 124 -9.28 2.34 -8.64
N SER A 125 -8.62 1.21 -8.37
CA SER A 125 -9.19 -0.09 -8.68
C SER A 125 -10.36 -0.44 -7.77
N LEU A 126 -10.27 -0.12 -6.47
CA LEU A 126 -11.35 -0.35 -5.51
C LEU A 126 -12.57 0.53 -5.79
N ALA A 127 -12.38 1.82 -6.14
CA ALA A 127 -13.48 2.71 -6.53
C ALA A 127 -14.25 2.18 -7.75
N LYS A 128 -13.54 1.51 -8.67
CA LYS A 128 -14.14 0.88 -9.85
C LYS A 128 -14.78 -0.46 -9.56
N ASN A 129 -14.15 -1.30 -8.73
CA ASN A 129 -14.49 -2.73 -8.62
C ASN A 129 -15.35 -3.05 -7.37
N ILE A 130 -15.39 -2.18 -6.35
CA ILE A 130 -16.27 -2.36 -5.18
C ILE A 130 -17.57 -1.59 -5.39
N PRO A 131 -18.71 -2.30 -5.63
CA PRO A 131 -19.97 -1.64 -5.94
C PRO A 131 -20.50 -0.77 -4.79
N GLY A 132 -20.90 0.46 -5.09
CA GLY A 132 -21.58 1.34 -4.15
C GLY A 132 -20.69 1.99 -3.09
N VAL A 133 -19.38 1.78 -3.13
CA VAL A 133 -18.45 2.41 -2.18
C VAL A 133 -18.50 3.94 -2.30
N LYS A 134 -18.70 4.60 -1.16
CA LYS A 134 -18.85 6.06 -1.08
C LYS A 134 -17.53 6.75 -0.79
N ARG A 135 -16.67 6.14 0.05
CA ARG A 135 -15.38 6.73 0.42
C ARG A 135 -14.29 5.68 0.49
N ILE A 136 -13.11 6.01 -0.10
CA ILE A 136 -11.88 5.23 0.05
C ILE A 136 -10.74 6.19 0.35
N ARG A 137 -10.03 5.95 1.47
CA ARG A 137 -8.86 6.75 1.89
C ARG A 137 -7.69 5.83 2.16
N PHE A 138 -6.49 6.32 1.87
CA PHE A 138 -5.24 5.66 2.23
C PHE A 138 -4.44 6.54 3.19
N PHE A 139 -3.94 5.93 4.25
CA PHE A 139 -3.11 6.58 5.26
C PHE A 139 -1.83 5.81 5.49
N MET A 140 -0.70 6.51 5.52
CA MET A 140 0.60 5.95 5.84
C MET A 140 1.22 6.66 7.06
N THR A 141 1.96 5.92 7.88
CA THR A 141 2.60 6.45 9.08
C THR A 141 4.00 6.99 8.79
N PHE A 142 4.32 8.13 9.40
CA PHE A 142 5.67 8.73 9.33
C PHE A 142 6.12 9.21 10.69
N GLY A 143 7.38 8.93 11.03
CA GLY A 143 8.02 9.43 12.23
C GLY A 143 8.39 10.91 12.12
N GLN A 144 8.42 11.63 13.25
CA GLN A 144 8.73 13.06 13.28
C GLN A 144 10.13 13.39 12.70
N SER A 145 11.12 12.52 12.91
CA SER A 145 12.46 12.69 12.31
C SER A 145 12.39 12.69 10.79
N TYR A 146 11.68 11.70 10.22
CA TYR A 146 11.47 11.60 8.77
C TYR A 146 10.84 12.87 8.21
N LEU A 147 9.73 13.33 8.78
CA LEU A 147 9.02 14.55 8.34
C LEU A 147 9.88 15.82 8.40
N THR A 148 10.69 15.93 9.44
CA THR A 148 11.60 17.08 9.60
C THR A 148 12.65 17.11 8.50
N HIS A 149 13.27 15.97 8.18
CA HIS A 149 14.25 15.89 7.11
C HIS A 149 13.60 16.10 5.73
N MET A 150 12.44 15.47 5.48
CA MET A 150 11.69 15.67 4.24
C MET A 150 11.41 17.16 3.99
N LYS A 151 10.92 17.88 5.00
CA LYS A 151 10.63 19.31 4.87
C LYS A 151 11.89 20.14 4.60
N CYS A 152 13.01 19.81 5.24
CA CYS A 152 14.28 20.46 4.96
C CYS A 152 14.74 20.21 3.53
N LEU A 153 14.72 18.96 3.07
CA LEU A 153 15.14 18.57 1.72
C LEU A 153 14.26 19.20 0.63
N GLU A 154 12.96 19.30 0.87
CA GLU A 154 12.02 20.01 0.00
C GLU A 154 12.37 21.51 -0.09
N ASN A 155 12.52 22.18 1.06
CA ASN A 155 12.79 23.61 1.13
C ASN A 155 14.10 24.02 0.45
N VAL A 156 15.12 23.15 0.45
CA VAL A 156 16.41 23.42 -0.23
C VAL A 156 16.45 22.89 -1.66
N GLY A 157 15.35 22.34 -2.18
CA GLY A 157 15.22 21.88 -3.56
C GLY A 157 15.89 20.55 -3.85
N MET A 158 16.22 19.73 -2.85
CA MET A 158 16.82 18.40 -3.04
C MET A 158 15.84 17.36 -3.60
N LEU A 159 14.53 17.64 -3.58
CA LEU A 159 13.51 16.75 -4.17
C LEU A 159 13.19 17.07 -5.64
N ARG A 160 13.88 18.04 -6.25
CA ARG A 160 13.69 18.41 -7.66
C ARG A 160 14.09 17.28 -8.60
N THR A 161 13.30 17.11 -9.67
CA THR A 161 13.51 16.12 -10.72
C THR A 161 14.11 16.72 -12.01
N ASP A 162 14.17 18.04 -12.11
CA ASP A 162 14.80 18.76 -13.19
C ASP A 162 16.33 18.90 -12.93
N PRO A 163 17.17 18.83 -13.98
CA PRO A 163 18.61 18.93 -13.81
C PRO A 163 19.04 20.32 -13.36
N VAL A 164 20.07 20.38 -12.52
CA VAL A 164 20.73 21.58 -12.02
C VAL A 164 22.18 21.56 -12.44
N LYS A 165 22.68 22.67 -13.00
CA LYS A 165 24.08 22.77 -13.39
C LYS A 165 24.98 22.99 -12.17
N VAL A 166 25.94 22.11 -11.97
CA VAL A 166 26.96 22.17 -10.92
C VAL A 166 28.33 22.20 -11.58
N GLY A 167 28.94 23.36 -11.72
CA GLY A 167 30.16 23.53 -12.50
C GLY A 167 29.92 23.18 -13.97
N ASN A 168 30.58 22.14 -14.46
CA ASN A 168 30.46 21.65 -15.86
C ASN A 168 29.59 20.41 -16.03
N VAL A 169 28.91 19.94 -14.97
CA VAL A 169 28.04 18.77 -15.01
C VAL A 169 26.61 19.16 -14.69
N GLU A 170 25.66 18.39 -15.21
CA GLU A 170 24.25 18.47 -14.81
C GLU A 170 23.96 17.38 -13.80
N VAL A 171 23.28 17.73 -12.72
CA VAL A 171 22.90 16.84 -11.62
C VAL A 171 21.39 16.96 -11.39
N VAL A 172 20.70 15.87 -11.30
CA VAL A 172 19.31 15.81 -10.86
C VAL A 172 19.31 15.66 -9.35
N PRO A 173 18.82 16.65 -8.56
CA PRO A 173 18.98 16.66 -7.09
C PRO A 173 18.44 15.40 -6.41
N ILE A 174 17.25 14.95 -6.76
CA ILE A 174 16.65 13.73 -6.16
C ILE A 174 17.47 12.47 -6.46
N GLN A 175 18.11 12.38 -7.62
CA GLN A 175 18.99 11.24 -7.96
C GLN A 175 20.27 11.27 -7.11
N LEU A 176 20.85 12.45 -6.91
CA LEU A 176 21.98 12.58 -6.00
C LEU A 176 21.59 12.21 -4.56
N LEU A 177 20.43 12.69 -4.09
CA LEU A 177 19.92 12.35 -2.75
C LEU A 177 19.75 10.85 -2.59
N LYS A 178 19.19 10.17 -3.59
CA LYS A 178 19.03 8.72 -3.60
C LYS A 178 20.36 7.97 -3.38
N GLU A 179 21.44 8.41 -4.04
CA GLU A 179 22.75 7.79 -3.89
C GLU A 179 23.44 8.10 -2.52
N LEU A 180 22.97 9.13 -1.82
CA LEU A 180 23.49 9.49 -0.49
C LEU A 180 22.76 8.76 0.65
N LEU A 181 21.54 8.29 0.41
CA LEU A 181 20.73 7.59 1.41
C LEU A 181 21.20 6.14 1.59
N PRO A 182 21.00 5.57 2.80
CA PRO A 182 21.22 4.15 3.00
C PRO A 182 20.42 3.30 2.01
N ASP A 183 21.05 2.27 1.46
CA ASP A 183 20.32 1.28 0.66
C ASP A 183 19.23 0.63 1.51
N PRO A 184 17.96 0.65 1.08
CA PRO A 184 16.86 0.00 1.80
C PRO A 184 17.12 -1.48 2.13
N ALA A 185 17.87 -2.21 1.29
CA ALA A 185 18.23 -3.59 1.57
C ALA A 185 19.14 -3.72 2.82
N SER A 186 19.97 -2.71 3.11
CA SER A 186 20.84 -2.70 4.28
C SER A 186 20.12 -2.47 5.62
N LEU A 187 18.85 -2.09 5.57
CA LEU A 187 18.04 -1.83 6.77
C LEU A 187 17.54 -3.12 7.43
N GLY A 188 17.47 -4.23 6.70
CA GLY A 188 16.84 -5.48 7.17
C GLY A 188 17.41 -5.99 8.49
N GLU A 189 18.73 -6.11 8.59
CA GLU A 189 19.42 -6.63 9.79
C GLU A 189 19.15 -5.79 11.06
N ARG A 190 18.98 -4.49 10.89
CA ARG A 190 18.95 -3.54 12.00
C ARG A 190 17.56 -3.03 12.38
N THR A 191 16.56 -3.17 11.50
CA THR A 191 15.22 -2.67 11.76
C THR A 191 14.53 -3.53 12.80
N VAL A 192 14.08 -2.92 13.90
CA VAL A 192 13.31 -3.56 14.98
C VAL A 192 11.92 -2.97 15.04
N GLY A 193 10.94 -3.77 15.49
CA GLY A 193 9.53 -3.35 15.55
C GLY A 193 8.68 -4.10 14.54
N LYS A 194 7.45 -3.61 14.35
CA LYS A 194 6.43 -4.30 13.57
C LYS A 194 5.76 -3.38 12.57
N THR A 195 5.26 -3.95 11.49
CA THR A 195 4.27 -3.32 10.62
C THR A 195 2.87 -3.74 11.04
N ASN A 196 1.88 -2.92 10.76
CA ASN A 196 0.47 -3.27 10.82
C ASN A 196 -0.21 -2.63 9.60
N ILE A 197 -0.62 -3.46 8.64
CA ILE A 197 -1.22 -2.98 7.40
C ILE A 197 -2.57 -3.65 7.21
N GLY A 198 -3.60 -2.86 6.92
CA GLY A 198 -4.94 -3.41 6.74
C GLY A 198 -6.00 -2.38 6.35
N CYS A 199 -7.26 -2.80 6.40
CA CYS A 199 -8.38 -2.00 5.95
C CYS A 199 -9.51 -2.00 6.98
N ILE A 200 -9.98 -0.82 7.34
CA ILE A 200 -11.21 -0.64 8.10
C ILE A 200 -12.36 -0.47 7.12
N PHE A 201 -13.35 -1.33 7.25
CA PHE A 201 -14.55 -1.32 6.42
C PHE A 201 -15.76 -0.90 7.25
N THR A 202 -16.62 -0.06 6.66
CA THR A 202 -17.97 0.18 7.17
C THR A 202 -18.99 -0.08 6.06
N GLY A 203 -20.18 -0.53 6.44
CA GLY A 203 -21.23 -0.85 5.48
C GLY A 203 -22.39 -1.56 6.13
N LYS A 204 -23.08 -2.41 5.37
CA LYS A 204 -24.28 -3.12 5.85
C LYS A 204 -24.18 -4.62 5.62
N LYS A 205 -24.75 -5.38 6.56
CA LYS A 205 -25.03 -6.82 6.44
C LYS A 205 -26.44 -7.10 6.95
N ASP A 206 -27.28 -7.73 6.16
CA ASP A 206 -28.69 -8.02 6.48
C ASP A 206 -29.45 -6.76 6.94
N GLY A 207 -29.19 -5.62 6.28
CA GLY A 207 -29.79 -4.32 6.57
C GLY A 207 -29.28 -3.63 7.85
N LYS A 208 -28.30 -4.19 8.55
CA LYS A 208 -27.71 -3.62 9.77
C LYS A 208 -26.35 -3.04 9.49
N GLU A 209 -26.02 -1.95 10.15
CA GLU A 209 -24.67 -1.38 10.13
C GLU A 209 -23.65 -2.38 10.67
N LYS A 210 -22.53 -2.48 9.96
CA LYS A 210 -21.40 -3.32 10.33
C LYS A 210 -20.09 -2.57 10.08
N LYS A 211 -19.09 -2.84 10.93
CA LYS A 211 -17.74 -2.35 10.77
C LYS A 211 -16.76 -3.41 11.24
N ILE A 212 -15.70 -3.60 10.46
CA ILE A 212 -14.61 -4.52 10.76
C ILE A 212 -13.27 -3.89 10.37
N TYR A 213 -12.19 -4.37 10.99
CA TYR A 213 -10.83 -4.12 10.58
C TYR A 213 -10.17 -5.44 10.22
N ILE A 214 -9.69 -5.58 8.98
CA ILE A 214 -8.88 -6.73 8.54
C ILE A 214 -7.45 -6.24 8.40
N TYR A 215 -6.52 -6.86 9.11
CA TYR A 215 -5.12 -6.44 9.12
C TYR A 215 -4.15 -7.61 9.26
N ASN A 216 -2.90 -7.36 8.88
CA ASN A 216 -1.75 -8.22 9.12
C ASN A 216 -0.76 -7.47 10.02
N VAL A 217 -0.09 -8.22 10.91
CA VAL A 217 1.06 -7.74 11.68
C VAL A 217 2.28 -8.54 11.25
N CYS A 218 3.40 -7.86 10.98
CA CYS A 218 4.63 -8.47 10.54
C CYS A 218 5.82 -7.91 11.34
N ASP A 219 6.64 -8.79 11.92
CA ASP A 219 7.81 -8.39 12.72
C ASP A 219 9.06 -8.33 11.84
N HIS A 220 9.78 -7.19 11.88
CA HIS A 220 10.97 -6.98 11.05
C HIS A 220 12.07 -7.99 11.30
N GLN A 221 12.32 -8.35 12.57
CA GLN A 221 13.40 -9.28 12.93
C GLN A 221 13.04 -10.74 12.59
N GLU A 222 11.78 -11.13 12.72
CA GLU A 222 11.34 -12.46 12.29
C GLU A 222 11.45 -12.60 10.76
N CYS A 223 11.05 -11.59 10.00
CA CYS A 223 11.25 -11.58 8.54
C CYS A 223 12.74 -11.67 8.18
N TYR A 224 13.59 -10.91 8.87
CA TYR A 224 15.02 -10.95 8.61
C TYR A 224 15.64 -12.33 8.89
N LYS A 225 15.23 -13.00 9.95
CA LYS A 225 15.67 -14.39 10.24
C LYS A 225 15.25 -15.39 9.16
N GLU A 226 14.09 -15.19 8.55
CA GLU A 226 13.56 -16.11 7.54
C GLU A 226 14.17 -15.89 6.16
N VAL A 227 14.25 -14.63 5.71
CA VAL A 227 14.58 -14.29 4.31
C VAL A 227 15.67 -13.22 4.16
N GLU A 228 16.33 -12.84 5.24
CA GLU A 228 17.38 -11.78 5.26
C GLU A 228 16.88 -10.43 4.70
N SER A 229 15.60 -10.13 4.91
CA SER A 229 14.95 -8.89 4.45
C SER A 229 14.01 -8.33 5.51
N GLN A 230 13.81 -7.02 5.48
CA GLN A 230 12.89 -6.33 6.39
C GLN A 230 11.41 -6.66 6.09
N ALA A 231 10.52 -6.38 7.06
CA ALA A 231 9.08 -6.64 6.92
C ALA A 231 8.47 -5.97 5.68
N ILE A 232 8.90 -4.76 5.29
CA ILE A 232 8.37 -4.08 4.09
C ILE A 232 8.66 -4.89 2.80
N SER A 233 9.86 -5.47 2.68
CA SER A 233 10.17 -6.35 1.55
C SER A 233 9.41 -7.67 1.62
N TYR A 234 9.24 -8.22 2.83
CA TYR A 234 8.51 -9.47 3.07
C TYR A 234 7.02 -9.32 2.73
N THR A 235 6.37 -8.26 3.25
CA THR A 235 4.95 -7.98 2.99
C THR A 235 4.67 -7.67 1.53
N THR A 236 5.67 -7.23 0.75
CA THR A 236 5.53 -7.05 -0.71
C THR A 236 5.81 -8.34 -1.49
N GLY A 237 6.87 -9.06 -1.12
CA GLY A 237 7.35 -10.22 -1.88
C GLY A 237 6.47 -11.46 -1.74
N VAL A 238 5.99 -11.76 -0.52
CA VAL A 238 5.12 -12.92 -0.26
C VAL A 238 3.78 -12.79 -1.03
N PRO A 239 3.07 -11.67 -1.01
CA PRO A 239 1.87 -11.49 -1.81
C PRO A 239 2.11 -11.61 -3.32
N ALA A 240 3.23 -11.06 -3.82
CA ALA A 240 3.58 -11.19 -5.23
C ALA A 240 3.78 -12.67 -5.62
N MET A 241 4.44 -13.45 -4.78
CA MET A 241 4.60 -14.90 -4.96
C MET A 241 3.25 -15.61 -4.92
N ILE A 242 2.35 -15.26 -3.96
CA ILE A 242 1.01 -15.85 -3.87
C ILE A 242 0.20 -15.51 -5.13
N GLY A 243 0.24 -14.26 -5.61
CA GLY A 243 -0.40 -13.87 -6.87
C GLY A 243 0.08 -14.71 -8.06
N ALA A 244 1.39 -14.91 -8.19
CA ALA A 244 1.96 -15.81 -9.20
C ALA A 244 1.46 -17.25 -9.04
N MET A 245 1.37 -17.77 -7.79
CA MET A 245 0.81 -19.09 -7.50
C MET A 245 -0.66 -19.21 -7.93
N MET A 246 -1.49 -18.19 -7.68
CA MET A 246 -2.89 -18.21 -8.11
C MET A 246 -3.00 -18.39 -9.63
N VAL A 247 -2.13 -17.72 -10.38
CA VAL A 247 -2.09 -17.81 -11.84
C VAL A 247 -1.58 -19.17 -12.31
N VAL A 248 -0.41 -19.61 -11.87
CA VAL A 248 0.24 -20.83 -12.38
C VAL A 248 -0.48 -22.11 -11.95
N THR A 249 -1.22 -22.07 -10.82
CA THR A 249 -2.05 -23.20 -10.39
C THR A 249 -3.46 -23.19 -11.00
N GLY A 250 -3.80 -22.18 -11.79
CA GLY A 250 -5.10 -22.02 -12.42
C GLY A 250 -6.23 -21.64 -11.47
N LYS A 251 -5.95 -21.30 -10.21
CA LYS A 251 -6.97 -20.83 -9.26
C LYS A 251 -7.57 -19.50 -9.71
N TRP A 252 -6.72 -18.62 -10.24
CA TRP A 252 -7.10 -17.40 -10.92
C TRP A 252 -6.71 -17.52 -12.39
N ASN A 253 -7.69 -17.75 -13.24
CA ASN A 253 -7.46 -17.95 -14.67
C ASN A 253 -8.60 -17.35 -15.49
N LYS A 254 -8.35 -16.17 -16.03
CA LYS A 254 -9.32 -15.44 -16.86
C LYS A 254 -8.54 -14.58 -17.86
N PRO A 255 -8.62 -14.87 -19.20
CA PRO A 255 -7.92 -14.02 -20.17
C PRO A 255 -8.35 -12.56 -20.06
N GLY A 256 -7.35 -11.67 -20.11
CA GLY A 256 -7.57 -10.22 -19.96
C GLY A 256 -6.60 -9.56 -18.99
N VAL A 257 -6.92 -8.36 -18.53
CA VAL A 257 -6.16 -7.57 -17.54
C VAL A 257 -7.08 -7.29 -16.35
N TYR A 258 -6.67 -7.72 -15.16
CA TYR A 258 -7.49 -7.70 -13.96
C TYR A 258 -6.71 -7.28 -12.73
N ASN A 259 -7.37 -6.57 -11.82
CA ASN A 259 -6.88 -6.37 -10.47
C ASN A 259 -7.25 -7.56 -9.58
N VAL A 260 -6.51 -7.76 -8.48
CA VAL A 260 -6.65 -8.93 -7.61
C VAL A 260 -8.04 -9.06 -6.97
N GLU A 261 -8.72 -7.96 -6.68
CA GLU A 261 -10.07 -7.94 -6.11
C GLU A 261 -11.17 -8.39 -7.08
N GLU A 262 -10.85 -8.57 -8.37
CA GLU A 262 -11.79 -9.10 -9.36
C GLU A 262 -11.89 -10.64 -9.35
N PHE A 263 -11.17 -11.31 -8.44
CA PHE A 263 -11.14 -12.77 -8.29
C PHE A 263 -11.70 -13.23 -6.93
N ASP A 264 -11.92 -14.55 -6.81
CA ASP A 264 -12.27 -15.15 -5.52
C ASP A 264 -11.11 -14.94 -4.52
N PRO A 265 -11.36 -14.23 -3.39
CA PRO A 265 -10.31 -13.93 -2.43
C PRO A 265 -9.88 -15.13 -1.57
N ASP A 266 -10.75 -16.14 -1.37
CA ASP A 266 -10.54 -17.19 -0.37
C ASP A 266 -9.22 -17.94 -0.54
N PRO A 267 -8.87 -18.43 -1.75
CA PRO A 267 -7.63 -19.19 -1.91
C PRO A 267 -6.38 -18.34 -1.69
N TYR A 268 -6.49 -17.04 -1.88
CA TYR A 268 -5.40 -16.09 -1.60
C TYR A 268 -5.27 -15.81 -0.10
N MET A 269 -6.39 -15.63 0.58
CA MET A 269 -6.45 -15.43 2.04
C MET A 269 -5.94 -16.65 2.81
N GLU A 270 -6.27 -17.88 2.34
CA GLU A 270 -5.68 -19.11 2.87
C GLU A 270 -4.16 -19.18 2.66
N ALA A 271 -3.69 -18.76 1.47
CA ALA A 271 -2.28 -18.75 1.15
C ALA A 271 -1.49 -17.75 1.99
N LEU A 272 -2.04 -16.57 2.32
CA LEU A 272 -1.41 -15.61 3.24
C LEU A 272 -1.08 -16.26 4.58
N ASN A 273 -2.05 -16.95 5.20
CA ASN A 273 -1.82 -17.67 6.46
C ASN A 273 -0.74 -18.76 6.34
N LYS A 274 -0.69 -19.45 5.20
CA LYS A 274 0.27 -20.52 4.96
C LYS A 274 1.70 -20.00 4.75
N TRP A 275 1.84 -18.82 4.15
CA TRP A 275 3.11 -18.29 3.69
C TRP A 275 3.63 -17.10 4.52
N GLY A 276 3.26 -17.06 5.82
CA GLY A 276 3.90 -16.18 6.78
C GLY A 276 3.27 -14.79 6.94
N LEU A 277 2.11 -14.54 6.32
CA LEU A 277 1.35 -13.31 6.49
C LEU A 277 -0.06 -13.58 7.06
N PRO A 278 -0.15 -14.09 8.30
CA PRO A 278 -1.44 -14.31 8.94
C PRO A 278 -2.19 -12.98 9.08
N TRP A 279 -3.50 -13.04 8.94
CA TRP A 279 -4.38 -11.88 9.06
C TRP A 279 -5.41 -12.08 10.17
N VAL A 280 -5.91 -10.96 10.67
CA VAL A 280 -6.87 -10.89 11.77
C VAL A 280 -8.09 -10.08 11.33
N VAL A 281 -9.27 -10.47 11.80
CA VAL A 281 -10.51 -9.67 11.70
C VAL A 281 -10.89 -9.20 13.09
N GLU A 282 -10.93 -7.89 13.28
CA GLU A 282 -11.45 -7.25 14.47
C GLU A 282 -12.85 -6.71 14.18
N GLU A 283 -13.82 -7.11 14.98
CA GLU A 283 -15.18 -6.55 14.88
C GLU A 283 -15.33 -5.29 15.73
N ASN A 284 -16.04 -4.32 15.19
CA ASN A 284 -16.30 -3.02 15.83
C ASN A 284 -15.05 -2.22 16.19
N PRO A 285 -14.10 -2.06 15.26
CA PRO A 285 -12.89 -1.28 15.48
C PRO A 285 -13.20 0.19 15.75
N VAL A 286 -12.23 0.90 16.32
CA VAL A 286 -12.23 2.36 16.34
C VAL A 286 -12.10 2.87 14.91
N LEU A 287 -12.95 3.79 14.50
CA LEU A 287 -12.91 4.36 13.15
C LEU A 287 -11.94 5.53 13.07
N VAL A 288 -11.34 5.71 11.92
CA VAL A 288 -10.55 6.91 11.59
C VAL A 288 -11.46 8.12 11.51
N LYS A 289 -11.21 9.10 12.39
CA LYS A 289 -12.03 10.33 12.51
C LYS A 289 -11.71 11.34 11.42
#